data_afe77aa9c0a84f8fba9a1ab2fe2cb81f
#
_entry.id   afe77aa9c0a84f8fba9a1ab2fe2cb81f
#
_cell.length_a   1.000
_cell.length_b   1.000
_cell.length_c   1.000
_cell.angle_alpha   90.00
_cell.angle_beta   90.00
_cell.angle_gamma   90.00
#
_symmetry.space_group_name_H-M   'P 1'
#
loop_
_entity.id
_entity.type
_entity.pdbx_description
1 polymer ?
#
loop_
_entity_poly.entity_id
_entity_poly.type
_entity_poly.pdbx_seq_one_letter_code
_entity_poly.pdbx_strand_id
1 'polypeptide(L)'
;VSHEPVGAQTNFQALPGADQRGGVIGFGTISSSELDYLLGERRNRMDYYGAKELAESFRTVRKNTIMIAQELPEEKYSFRPAPNTRTVDELLAHISLAYSFQYQVHAQERRSSLEGFDFPSLMQRMTAEEKAPRSKDQTLEMLHSSGKKWADWLEGLTESFLGERVAMRAGMTPSSKSRFEMILSVKEHEMHHRGQLMLIERIVGIVPHLTREMQARMAAAPVKS
;
A
#
# COMPACT_ATOMS: atom_id res chain seq x y z
N VAL A 1 -3.37 -41.78 -37.23
CA VAL A 1 -4.72 -41.23 -37.36
C VAL A 1 -4.64 -39.77 -37.07
N SER A 2 -4.68 -38.97 -38.16
CA SER A 2 -4.56 -37.51 -38.18
C SER A 2 -5.92 -36.89 -37.84
N HIS A 3 -5.95 -35.88 -36.96
CA HIS A 3 -7.11 -35.00 -36.83
C HIS A 3 -6.68 -33.55 -37.08
N GLU A 4 -7.21 -32.98 -38.16
CA GLU A 4 -7.18 -31.54 -38.45
C GLU A 4 -8.19 -30.77 -37.58
N PRO A 5 -7.96 -29.50 -37.25
CA PRO A 5 -8.94 -28.68 -36.54
C PRO A 5 -9.89 -27.97 -37.50
N VAL A 6 -11.17 -28.06 -37.19
CA VAL A 6 -12.29 -27.40 -37.87
C VAL A 6 -12.26 -25.88 -37.56
N GLY A 7 -12.22 -25.06 -38.62
CA GLY A 7 -12.34 -23.62 -38.55
C GLY A 7 -13.79 -23.18 -38.28
N ALA A 8 -13.99 -22.36 -37.26
CA ALA A 8 -15.27 -21.68 -36.99
C ALA A 8 -15.29 -20.32 -37.73
N GLN A 9 -16.15 -20.25 -38.78
CA GLN A 9 -16.52 -18.98 -39.42
C GLN A 9 -17.65 -18.33 -38.61
N THR A 10 -17.40 -17.16 -38.04
CA THR A 10 -18.43 -16.31 -37.44
C THR A 10 -18.97 -15.33 -38.50
N ASN A 11 -20.23 -15.56 -38.94
CA ASN A 11 -20.99 -14.66 -39.77
C ASN A 11 -21.46 -13.46 -38.94
N PHE A 12 -21.04 -12.24 -39.32
CA PHE A 12 -21.67 -11.01 -38.86
C PHE A 12 -22.81 -10.63 -39.80
N GLN A 13 -24.04 -10.66 -39.31
CA GLN A 13 -25.20 -10.09 -39.97
C GLN A 13 -25.24 -8.56 -39.78
N ALA A 14 -25.34 -7.84 -40.88
CA ALA A 14 -25.48 -6.39 -40.92
C ALA A 14 -26.92 -5.96 -40.59
N LEU A 15 -27.09 -4.94 -39.74
CA LEU A 15 -28.37 -4.28 -39.51
C LEU A 15 -28.60 -3.18 -40.57
N PRO A 16 -29.83 -2.99 -41.11
CA PRO A 16 -30.14 -1.99 -42.09
C PRO A 16 -30.61 -0.69 -41.44
N GLY A 17 -30.18 0.47 -41.99
CA GLY A 17 -30.75 1.77 -41.70
C GLY A 17 -29.72 2.87 -41.52
N ALA A 18 -29.22 3.50 -42.58
CA ALA A 18 -28.46 4.74 -42.53
C ALA A 18 -29.04 5.75 -43.47
N ASP A 19 -29.41 6.89 -42.91
CA ASP A 19 -29.79 8.12 -43.64
C ASP A 19 -28.52 8.78 -44.22
N GLN A 20 -28.63 9.24 -45.48
CA GLN A 20 -27.57 9.90 -46.22
C GLN A 20 -27.45 11.36 -45.83
N ARG A 21 -26.40 11.73 -45.11
CA ARG A 21 -25.79 13.08 -45.20
C ARG A 21 -24.28 12.99 -44.99
N GLY A 22 -23.55 13.41 -46.01
CA GLY A 22 -22.10 13.26 -46.12
C GLY A 22 -21.30 14.05 -45.08
N GLY A 23 -20.42 13.34 -44.45
CA GLY A 23 -19.27 13.81 -43.72
C GLY A 23 -18.30 12.65 -43.60
N VAL A 24 -17.25 12.66 -44.43
CA VAL A 24 -16.18 11.66 -44.34
C VAL A 24 -15.37 11.96 -43.09
N ILE A 25 -15.72 11.30 -41.98
CA ILE A 25 -14.83 11.22 -40.83
C ILE A 25 -13.78 10.18 -41.20
N GLY A 26 -12.57 10.64 -41.50
CA GLY A 26 -11.43 9.76 -41.74
C GLY A 26 -11.16 8.92 -40.49
N PHE A 27 -11.52 7.65 -40.53
CA PHE A 27 -11.02 6.66 -39.56
C PHE A 27 -9.52 6.49 -39.84
N GLY A 28 -8.68 7.13 -39.03
CA GLY A 28 -7.26 6.85 -39.02
C GLY A 28 -7.05 5.35 -38.77
N THR A 29 -6.42 4.65 -39.68
CA THR A 29 -6.02 3.24 -39.49
C THR A 29 -4.96 3.23 -38.39
N ILE A 30 -5.31 2.67 -37.25
CA ILE A 30 -4.35 2.37 -36.17
C ILE A 30 -3.33 1.38 -36.75
N SER A 31 -2.03 1.73 -36.68
CA SER A 31 -0.97 0.85 -37.15
C SER A 31 -0.89 -0.42 -36.30
N SER A 32 -0.42 -1.51 -36.86
CA SER A 32 -0.22 -2.75 -36.11
C SER A 32 0.70 -2.55 -34.88
N SER A 33 1.68 -1.63 -34.97
CA SER A 33 2.56 -1.27 -33.84
C SER A 33 1.83 -0.50 -32.74
N GLU A 34 0.87 0.37 -33.06
CA GLU A 34 0.03 1.05 -32.08
C GLU A 34 -0.95 0.09 -31.41
N LEU A 35 -1.49 -0.86 -32.21
CA LEU A 35 -2.34 -1.92 -31.68
C LEU A 35 -1.57 -2.86 -30.74
N ASP A 36 -0.34 -3.26 -31.11
CA ASP A 36 0.54 -4.08 -30.29
C ASP A 36 0.98 -3.35 -29.01
N TYR A 37 1.23 -2.03 -29.06
CA TYR A 37 1.48 -1.19 -27.92
C TYR A 37 0.28 -1.15 -26.95
N LEU A 38 -0.92 -0.85 -27.47
CA LEU A 38 -2.17 -0.83 -26.71
C LEU A 38 -2.55 -2.20 -26.13
N LEU A 39 -2.30 -3.29 -26.87
CA LEU A 39 -2.51 -4.65 -26.38
C LEU A 39 -1.43 -5.10 -25.39
N GLY A 40 -0.20 -4.60 -25.53
CA GLY A 40 0.90 -4.83 -24.59
C GLY A 40 0.65 -4.15 -23.26
N GLU A 41 0.16 -2.89 -23.24
CA GLU A 41 -0.22 -2.20 -22.02
C GLU A 41 -1.40 -2.88 -21.31
N ARG A 42 -2.39 -3.42 -22.04
CA ARG A 42 -3.48 -4.18 -21.44
C ARG A 42 -3.02 -5.48 -20.78
N ARG A 43 -1.97 -6.13 -21.30
CA ARG A 43 -1.43 -7.38 -20.73
C ARG A 43 -0.69 -7.19 -19.40
N ASN A 44 -0.22 -5.98 -19.09
CA ASN A 44 0.55 -5.69 -17.87
C ASN A 44 -0.26 -4.94 -16.79
N ARG A 45 -1.55 -4.67 -17.02
CA ARG A 45 -2.38 -3.99 -16.03
C ARG A 45 -2.83 -4.97 -14.96
N MET A 46 -2.38 -4.77 -13.73
CA MET A 46 -2.99 -5.42 -12.57
C MET A 46 -4.36 -4.78 -12.30
N ASP A 47 -5.40 -5.47 -12.72
CA ASP A 47 -6.78 -4.94 -12.64
C ASP A 47 -7.37 -4.98 -11.21
N TYR A 48 -6.62 -5.47 -10.22
CA TYR A 48 -7.17 -5.71 -8.88
C TYR A 48 -6.37 -5.09 -7.72
N TYR A 49 -5.07 -4.75 -7.87
CA TYR A 49 -4.28 -4.14 -6.80
C TYR A 49 -3.04 -3.43 -7.35
N GLY A 50 -3.20 -2.19 -7.76
CA GLY A 50 -2.13 -1.33 -8.26
C GLY A 50 -1.76 -0.21 -7.28
N ALA A 51 -1.13 0.83 -7.80
CA ALA A 51 -0.65 1.98 -7.04
C ALA A 51 -1.75 2.68 -6.25
N LYS A 52 -2.90 2.89 -6.90
CA LYS A 52 -4.05 3.56 -6.28
C LYS A 52 -4.62 2.75 -5.12
N GLU A 53 -4.82 1.46 -5.31
CA GLU A 53 -5.33 0.56 -4.29
C GLU A 53 -4.34 0.41 -3.12
N LEU A 54 -3.02 0.40 -3.40
CA LEU A 54 -1.97 0.47 -2.38
C LEU A 54 -2.11 1.72 -1.52
N ALA A 55 -2.25 2.90 -2.15
CA ALA A 55 -2.38 4.18 -1.46
C ALA A 55 -3.66 4.24 -0.61
N GLU A 56 -4.81 3.86 -1.17
CA GLU A 56 -6.10 3.86 -0.46
C GLU A 56 -6.11 2.88 0.72
N SER A 57 -5.59 1.68 0.50
CA SER A 57 -5.46 0.66 1.54
C SER A 57 -4.53 1.13 2.67
N PHE A 58 -3.42 1.77 2.32
CA PHE A 58 -2.50 2.35 3.31
C PHE A 58 -3.17 3.51 4.09
N ARG A 59 -3.87 4.44 3.41
CA ARG A 59 -4.62 5.53 4.07
C ARG A 59 -5.63 4.99 5.09
N THR A 60 -6.30 3.89 4.74
CA THR A 60 -7.25 3.23 5.65
C THR A 60 -6.54 2.68 6.89
N VAL A 61 -5.40 2.02 6.73
CA VAL A 61 -4.61 1.49 7.86
C VAL A 61 -4.11 2.64 8.74
N ARG A 62 -3.51 3.69 8.15
CA ARG A 62 -2.99 4.87 8.85
C ARG A 62 -4.10 5.63 9.60
N LYS A 63 -5.26 5.81 8.99
CA LYS A 63 -6.42 6.41 9.66
C LYS A 63 -6.76 5.67 10.96
N ASN A 64 -6.83 4.35 10.92
CA ASN A 64 -7.12 3.54 12.09
C ASN A 64 -6.01 3.62 13.16
N THR A 65 -4.74 3.68 12.75
CA THR A 65 -3.61 3.92 13.67
C THR A 65 -3.72 5.27 14.37
N ILE A 66 -4.06 6.32 13.61
CA ILE A 66 -4.26 7.68 14.15
C ILE A 66 -5.43 7.70 15.14
N MET A 67 -6.55 7.02 14.83
CA MET A 67 -7.68 6.93 15.76
C MET A 67 -7.28 6.29 17.09
N ILE A 68 -6.49 5.22 17.09
CA ILE A 68 -5.95 4.61 18.31
C ILE A 68 -5.07 5.61 19.08
N ALA A 69 -4.17 6.30 18.37
CA ALA A 69 -3.30 7.29 18.98
C ALA A 69 -4.11 8.44 19.63
N GLN A 70 -5.19 8.89 18.98
CA GLN A 70 -6.08 9.92 19.53
C GLN A 70 -6.84 9.45 20.77
N GLU A 71 -7.30 8.22 20.79
CA GLU A 71 -8.09 7.64 21.90
C GLU A 71 -7.22 7.33 23.14
N LEU A 72 -5.93 7.03 22.94
CA LEU A 72 -5.01 6.82 24.06
C LEU A 72 -4.78 8.16 24.79
N PRO A 73 -5.04 8.23 26.12
CA PRO A 73 -4.75 9.41 26.92
C PRO A 73 -3.25 9.75 26.90
N GLU A 74 -2.92 11.05 27.00
CA GLU A 74 -1.53 11.52 26.91
C GLU A 74 -0.64 10.90 27.97
N GLU A 75 -1.13 10.73 29.20
CA GLU A 75 -0.42 10.09 30.30
C GLU A 75 -0.07 8.60 30.02
N LYS A 76 -0.70 8.00 29.01
CA LYS A 76 -0.41 6.62 28.57
C LYS A 76 0.66 6.55 27.48
N TYR A 77 1.11 7.67 26.94
CA TYR A 77 2.15 7.66 25.91
C TYR A 77 3.50 7.15 26.43
N SER A 78 3.80 7.35 27.71
CA SER A 78 4.97 6.76 28.37
C SER A 78 4.79 5.31 28.83
N PHE A 79 3.59 4.75 28.70
CA PHE A 79 3.30 3.37 29.12
C PHE A 79 4.10 2.36 28.29
N ARG A 80 4.73 1.42 28.99
CA ARG A 80 5.52 0.32 28.41
C ARG A 80 4.87 -0.99 28.84
N PRO A 81 4.33 -1.81 27.91
CA PRO A 81 3.54 -2.99 28.29
C PRO A 81 4.40 -4.14 28.87
N ALA A 82 5.69 -4.19 28.55
CA ALA A 82 6.61 -5.17 29.11
C ALA A 82 8.06 -4.63 29.08
N PRO A 83 8.99 -5.17 29.89
CA PRO A 83 10.41 -4.87 29.76
C PRO A 83 10.91 -5.08 28.34
N ASN A 84 11.81 -4.24 27.86
CA ASN A 84 12.41 -4.31 26.53
C ASN A 84 11.45 -4.13 25.34
N THR A 85 10.19 -3.70 25.58
CA THR A 85 9.30 -3.26 24.52
C THR A 85 9.38 -1.73 24.32
N ARG A 86 8.78 -1.20 23.26
CA ARG A 86 8.59 0.25 23.06
C ARG A 86 7.54 0.79 24.03
N THR A 87 7.65 2.07 24.41
CA THR A 87 6.51 2.81 24.95
C THR A 87 5.47 3.02 23.84
N VAL A 88 4.28 3.51 24.22
CA VAL A 88 3.26 3.88 23.22
C VAL A 88 3.80 4.94 22.26
N ASP A 89 4.44 5.99 22.76
CA ASP A 89 5.03 7.06 21.93
C ASP A 89 6.12 6.51 21.00
N GLU A 90 7.07 5.75 21.55
CA GLU A 90 8.12 5.10 20.75
C GLU A 90 7.53 4.20 19.65
N LEU A 91 6.42 3.49 19.93
CA LEU A 91 5.76 2.62 18.97
C LEU A 91 5.07 3.41 17.86
N LEU A 92 4.37 4.50 18.21
CA LEU A 92 3.72 5.39 17.25
C LEU A 92 4.76 6.11 16.36
N ALA A 93 5.87 6.56 16.94
CA ALA A 93 6.99 7.11 16.19
C ALA A 93 7.62 6.07 15.26
N HIS A 94 7.84 4.85 15.73
CA HIS A 94 8.32 3.74 14.91
C HIS A 94 7.44 3.47 13.69
N ILE A 95 6.11 3.43 13.88
CA ILE A 95 5.13 3.30 12.79
C ILE A 95 5.28 4.46 11.79
N SER A 96 5.42 5.69 12.29
CA SER A 96 5.56 6.89 11.45
C SER A 96 6.83 6.86 10.60
N LEU A 97 7.89 6.23 11.08
CA LEU A 97 9.20 6.13 10.43
C LEU A 97 9.34 4.92 9.51
N ALA A 98 8.45 3.93 9.63
CA ALA A 98 8.59 2.62 8.98
C ALA A 98 8.72 2.68 7.45
N TYR A 99 8.12 3.71 6.81
CA TYR A 99 8.24 3.90 5.36
C TYR A 99 9.64 4.35 4.90
N SER A 100 10.46 4.87 5.81
CA SER A 100 11.72 5.57 5.47
C SER A 100 12.69 4.70 4.67
N PHE A 101 12.81 3.42 5.00
CA PHE A 101 13.65 2.49 4.25
C PHE A 101 13.17 2.35 2.80
N GLN A 102 11.89 2.05 2.62
CA GLN A 102 11.32 1.86 1.28
C GLN A 102 11.33 3.17 0.48
N TYR A 103 11.08 4.30 1.15
CA TYR A 103 11.13 5.61 0.51
C TYR A 103 12.55 5.96 0.03
N GLN A 104 13.57 5.70 0.86
CA GLN A 104 14.96 5.93 0.46
C GLN A 104 15.35 5.04 -0.73
N VAL A 105 15.04 3.73 -0.67
CA VAL A 105 15.39 2.78 -1.73
C VAL A 105 14.67 3.08 -3.04
N HIS A 106 13.36 3.36 -2.99
CA HIS A 106 12.53 3.43 -4.19
C HIS A 106 12.29 4.84 -4.72
N ALA A 107 12.14 5.84 -3.83
CA ALA A 107 11.84 7.21 -4.22
C ALA A 107 13.09 8.08 -4.39
N GLN A 108 14.01 8.00 -3.42
CA GLN A 108 15.18 8.88 -3.40
C GLN A 108 16.33 8.33 -4.23
N GLU A 109 16.75 7.09 -3.99
CA GLU A 109 17.92 6.50 -4.64
C GLU A 109 17.56 5.68 -5.90
N ARG A 110 16.29 5.29 -6.07
CA ARG A 110 15.78 4.46 -7.17
C ARG A 110 16.64 3.22 -7.43
N ARG A 111 17.05 2.55 -6.36
CA ARG A 111 17.98 1.43 -6.44
C ARG A 111 17.36 0.23 -7.16
N SER A 112 18.18 -0.46 -7.93
CA SER A 112 17.88 -1.78 -8.50
C SER A 112 18.51 -2.92 -7.68
N SER A 113 19.31 -2.59 -6.65
CA SER A 113 19.97 -3.55 -5.75
C SER A 113 20.12 -2.95 -4.35
N LEU A 114 20.01 -3.80 -3.32
CA LEU A 114 20.34 -3.46 -1.94
C LEU A 114 21.82 -3.69 -1.58
N GLU A 115 22.63 -4.14 -2.55
CA GLU A 115 24.07 -4.24 -2.33
C GLU A 115 24.66 -2.85 -2.07
N GLY A 116 25.50 -2.73 -1.03
CA GLY A 116 26.08 -1.46 -0.61
C GLY A 116 25.10 -0.42 -0.04
N PHE A 117 23.84 -0.79 0.23
CA PHE A 117 22.91 0.10 0.94
C PHE A 117 23.32 0.23 2.41
N ASP A 118 23.47 1.47 2.88
CA ASP A 118 23.88 1.76 4.27
C ASP A 118 22.70 1.64 5.24
N PHE A 119 22.28 0.40 5.47
CA PHE A 119 21.21 0.08 6.41
C PHE A 119 21.55 0.46 7.87
N PRO A 120 22.78 0.26 8.39
CA PRO A 120 23.14 0.66 9.74
C PRO A 120 22.92 2.15 10.02
N SER A 121 23.39 3.05 9.15
CA SER A 121 23.19 4.48 9.33
C SER A 121 21.72 4.89 9.27
N LEU A 122 20.91 4.27 8.40
CA LEU A 122 19.48 4.50 8.37
C LEU A 122 18.84 4.09 9.69
N MET A 123 19.13 2.88 10.19
CA MET A 123 18.58 2.38 11.46
C MET A 123 19.01 3.22 12.65
N GLN A 124 20.24 3.71 12.66
CA GLN A 124 20.71 4.63 13.72
C GLN A 124 19.87 5.91 13.77
N ARG A 125 19.64 6.54 12.61
CA ARG A 125 18.81 7.76 12.50
C ARG A 125 17.37 7.48 12.93
N MET A 126 16.77 6.41 12.46
CA MET A 126 15.40 6.04 12.80
C MET A 126 15.26 5.76 14.31
N THR A 127 16.22 5.05 14.91
CA THR A 127 16.20 4.75 16.35
C THR A 127 16.38 6.00 17.21
N ALA A 128 17.23 6.94 16.77
CA ALA A 128 17.40 8.21 17.46
C ALA A 128 16.10 9.04 17.42
N GLU A 129 15.48 9.12 16.25
CA GLU A 129 14.21 9.83 16.07
C GLU A 129 13.05 9.17 16.83
N GLU A 130 12.97 7.84 16.83
CA GLU A 130 11.98 7.07 17.60
C GLU A 130 12.00 7.40 19.09
N LYS A 131 13.20 7.62 19.65
CA LYS A 131 13.42 7.90 21.08
C LYS A 131 13.40 9.38 21.43
N ALA A 132 13.31 10.28 20.46
CA ALA A 132 13.27 11.71 20.72
C ALA A 132 12.01 12.08 21.53
N PRO A 133 12.14 12.90 22.60
CA PRO A 133 10.99 13.33 23.37
C PRO A 133 10.00 14.13 22.49
N ARG A 134 8.71 13.86 22.63
CA ARG A 134 7.66 14.60 21.91
C ARG A 134 6.35 14.60 22.69
N SER A 135 5.49 15.58 22.41
CA SER A 135 4.12 15.61 22.92
C SER A 135 3.21 14.69 22.11
N LYS A 136 2.02 14.39 22.63
CA LYS A 136 0.97 13.68 21.89
C LYS A 136 0.66 14.35 20.56
N ASP A 137 0.52 15.68 20.54
CA ASP A 137 0.23 16.43 19.31
C ASP A 137 1.35 16.31 18.28
N GLN A 138 2.61 16.34 18.70
CA GLN A 138 3.75 16.13 17.82
C GLN A 138 3.78 14.70 17.25
N THR A 139 3.42 13.70 18.05
CA THR A 139 3.30 12.32 17.57
C THR A 139 2.16 12.17 16.57
N LEU A 140 1.01 12.79 16.80
CA LEU A 140 -0.12 12.80 15.88
C LEU A 140 0.24 13.50 14.56
N GLU A 141 0.90 14.66 14.61
CA GLU A 141 1.36 15.35 13.42
C GLU A 141 2.36 14.50 12.61
N MET A 142 3.28 13.81 13.30
CA MET A 142 4.24 12.90 12.68
C MET A 142 3.53 11.74 11.94
N LEU A 143 2.47 11.17 12.52
CA LEU A 143 1.64 10.15 11.89
C LEU A 143 0.90 10.70 10.66
N HIS A 144 0.31 11.90 10.76
CA HIS A 144 -0.40 12.54 9.66
C HIS A 144 0.54 12.88 8.50
N SER A 145 1.62 13.60 8.77
CA SER A 145 2.54 14.09 7.74
C SER A 145 3.27 12.94 7.02
N SER A 146 3.79 11.96 7.76
CA SER A 146 4.45 10.78 7.18
C SER A 146 3.48 9.93 6.38
N GLY A 147 2.26 9.74 6.91
CA GLY A 147 1.21 8.98 6.23
C GLY A 147 0.78 9.62 4.91
N LYS A 148 0.57 10.95 4.93
CA LYS A 148 0.25 11.70 3.71
C LYS A 148 1.37 11.61 2.68
N LYS A 149 2.62 11.87 3.09
CA LYS A 149 3.79 11.80 2.21
C LYS A 149 3.93 10.44 1.51
N TRP A 150 3.78 9.36 2.28
CA TRP A 150 3.88 8.00 1.74
C TRP A 150 2.72 7.67 0.79
N ALA A 151 1.48 7.97 1.17
CA ALA A 151 0.30 7.69 0.36
C ALA A 151 0.30 8.47 -0.97
N ASP A 152 0.65 9.74 -0.93
CA ASP A 152 0.72 10.58 -2.13
C ASP A 152 1.80 10.08 -3.11
N TRP A 153 2.95 9.64 -2.59
CA TRP A 153 3.97 9.03 -3.41
C TRP A 153 3.51 7.69 -4.03
N LEU A 154 2.82 6.84 -3.26
CA LEU A 154 2.29 5.57 -3.76
C LEU A 154 1.31 5.78 -4.91
N GLU A 155 0.41 6.75 -4.80
CA GLU A 155 -0.65 7.02 -5.78
C GLU A 155 -0.08 7.45 -7.15
N GLY A 156 1.11 8.05 -7.16
CA GLY A 156 1.83 8.46 -8.37
C GLY A 156 2.65 7.37 -9.06
N LEU A 157 2.68 6.13 -8.53
CA LEU A 157 3.47 5.06 -9.11
C LEU A 157 2.82 4.44 -10.34
N THR A 158 3.64 3.93 -11.25
CA THR A 158 3.18 3.17 -12.42
C THR A 158 3.26 1.67 -12.18
N GLU A 159 2.43 0.89 -12.88
CA GLU A 159 2.48 -0.57 -12.84
C GLU A 159 3.85 -1.13 -13.26
N SER A 160 4.48 -0.51 -14.28
CA SER A 160 5.81 -0.90 -14.72
C SER A 160 6.85 -0.71 -13.62
N PHE A 161 6.79 0.41 -12.88
CA PHE A 161 7.66 0.66 -11.73
C PHE A 161 7.43 -0.35 -10.61
N LEU A 162 6.19 -0.64 -10.28
CA LEU A 162 5.84 -1.64 -9.25
C LEU A 162 6.34 -3.04 -9.61
N GLY A 163 6.36 -3.38 -10.89
CA GLY A 163 6.86 -4.66 -11.41
C GLY A 163 8.39 -4.79 -11.45
N GLU A 164 9.15 -3.68 -11.39
CA GLU A 164 10.62 -3.73 -11.42
C GLU A 164 11.18 -4.59 -10.27
N ARG A 165 12.23 -5.36 -10.60
CA ARG A 165 12.92 -6.22 -9.60
C ARG A 165 14.07 -5.46 -8.94
N VAL A 166 14.16 -5.62 -7.61
CA VAL A 166 15.29 -5.13 -6.81
C VAL A 166 16.06 -6.35 -6.30
N ALA A 167 17.35 -6.43 -6.62
CA ALA A 167 18.22 -7.49 -6.11
C ALA A 167 18.41 -7.32 -4.59
N MET A 168 18.27 -8.40 -3.85
CA MET A 168 18.60 -8.45 -2.44
C MET A 168 20.13 -8.55 -2.25
N ARG A 169 20.61 -8.40 -1.02
CA ARG A 169 22.03 -8.61 -0.71
C ARG A 169 22.42 -10.05 -0.98
N ALA A 170 23.69 -10.27 -1.31
CA ALA A 170 24.25 -11.60 -1.51
C ALA A 170 23.90 -12.53 -0.33
N GLY A 171 23.47 -13.75 -0.61
CA GLY A 171 23.09 -14.77 0.38
C GLY A 171 21.64 -14.64 0.92
N MET A 172 20.88 -13.63 0.54
CA MET A 172 19.48 -13.53 0.92
C MET A 172 18.56 -14.40 0.05
N THR A 173 17.50 -14.93 0.64
CA THR A 173 16.42 -15.64 -0.07
C THR A 173 15.10 -14.95 0.20
N PRO A 174 14.33 -14.59 -0.84
CA PRO A 174 14.64 -14.69 -2.28
C PRO A 174 15.78 -13.74 -2.69
N SER A 175 16.47 -14.03 -3.79
CA SER A 175 17.55 -13.19 -4.31
C SER A 175 17.10 -11.85 -4.90
N SER A 176 15.81 -11.70 -5.20
CA SER A 176 15.20 -10.43 -5.62
C SER A 176 13.73 -10.38 -5.25
N LYS A 177 13.19 -9.16 -5.09
CA LYS A 177 11.76 -8.89 -4.90
C LYS A 177 11.30 -7.85 -5.90
N SER A 178 10.00 -7.84 -6.23
CA SER A 178 9.41 -6.71 -6.95
C SER A 178 9.36 -5.48 -6.02
N ARG A 179 9.34 -4.27 -6.61
CA ARG A 179 9.10 -3.07 -5.81
C ARG A 179 7.76 -3.14 -5.10
N PHE A 180 6.75 -3.71 -5.75
CA PHE A 180 5.43 -3.95 -5.15
C PHE A 180 5.53 -4.74 -3.84
N GLU A 181 6.22 -5.91 -3.84
CA GLU A 181 6.41 -6.71 -2.62
C GLU A 181 7.11 -5.95 -1.50
N MET A 182 8.13 -5.16 -1.86
CA MET A 182 8.88 -4.37 -0.88
C MET A 182 8.05 -3.21 -0.32
N ILE A 183 7.33 -2.49 -1.18
CA ILE A 183 6.49 -1.34 -0.81
C ILE A 183 5.29 -1.78 0.04
N LEU A 184 4.66 -2.90 -0.30
CA LEU A 184 3.54 -3.48 0.45
C LEU A 184 3.90 -3.74 1.91
N SER A 185 5.16 -4.11 2.19
CA SER A 185 5.63 -4.41 3.54
C SER A 185 5.46 -3.24 4.53
N VAL A 186 5.41 -1.99 4.06
CA VAL A 186 5.17 -0.82 4.94
C VAL A 186 3.78 -0.89 5.59
N LYS A 187 2.76 -1.21 4.79
CA LYS A 187 1.40 -1.37 5.29
C LYS A 187 1.28 -2.58 6.22
N GLU A 188 1.90 -3.70 5.85
CA GLU A 188 1.90 -4.92 6.67
C GLU A 188 2.57 -4.69 8.02
N HIS A 189 3.70 -3.98 8.04
CA HIS A 189 4.41 -3.59 9.24
C HIS A 189 3.55 -2.69 10.15
N GLU A 190 2.87 -1.70 9.59
CA GLU A 190 1.95 -0.85 10.36
C GLU A 190 0.77 -1.66 10.92
N MET A 191 0.19 -2.59 10.15
CA MET A 191 -0.87 -3.47 10.63
C MET A 191 -0.41 -4.37 11.78
N HIS A 192 0.82 -4.88 11.71
CA HIS A 192 1.43 -5.65 12.80
C HIS A 192 1.49 -4.82 14.10
N HIS A 193 2.02 -3.60 14.03
CA HIS A 193 2.13 -2.74 15.21
C HIS A 193 0.78 -2.16 15.67
N ARG A 194 -0.16 -1.93 14.76
CA ARG A 194 -1.53 -1.58 15.12
C ARG A 194 -2.20 -2.66 15.98
N GLY A 195 -1.96 -3.92 15.67
CA GLY A 195 -2.41 -5.03 16.52
C GLY A 195 -1.84 -4.95 17.95
N GLN A 196 -0.58 -4.55 18.09
CA GLN A 196 0.04 -4.33 19.40
C GLN A 196 -0.59 -3.14 20.12
N LEU A 197 -0.84 -2.03 19.43
CA LEU A 197 -1.54 -0.85 19.99
C LEU A 197 -2.96 -1.21 20.48
N MET A 198 -3.71 -2.01 19.72
CA MET A 198 -5.03 -2.48 20.12
C MET A 198 -4.98 -3.40 21.35
N LEU A 199 -3.91 -4.15 21.55
CA LEU A 199 -3.68 -4.90 22.79
C LEU A 199 -3.38 -3.94 23.95
N ILE A 200 -2.54 -2.93 23.72
CA ILE A 200 -2.22 -1.91 24.73
C ILE A 200 -3.49 -1.15 25.16
N GLU A 201 -4.36 -0.73 24.22
CA GLU A 201 -5.65 -0.12 24.56
C GLU A 201 -6.42 -0.98 25.57
N ARG A 202 -6.52 -2.30 25.35
CA ARG A 202 -7.21 -3.22 26.28
C ARG A 202 -6.52 -3.29 27.64
N ILE A 203 -5.19 -3.32 27.68
CA ILE A 203 -4.43 -3.34 28.93
C ILE A 203 -4.70 -2.08 29.76
N VAL A 204 -4.87 -0.91 29.10
CA VAL A 204 -5.15 0.35 29.78
C VAL A 204 -6.66 0.62 29.96
N GLY A 205 -7.51 -0.36 29.67
CA GLY A 205 -8.97 -0.29 29.91
C GLY A 205 -9.80 0.30 28.77
N ILE A 206 -9.23 0.46 27.57
CA ILE A 206 -9.92 1.00 26.39
C ILE A 206 -10.33 -0.15 25.46
N VAL A 207 -11.59 -0.17 25.03
CA VAL A 207 -12.05 -1.08 23.97
C VAL A 207 -11.70 -0.44 22.63
N PRO A 208 -10.86 -1.06 21.77
CA PRO A 208 -10.43 -0.48 20.50
C PRO A 208 -11.62 -0.11 19.58
N HIS A 209 -11.53 1.03 18.88
CA HIS A 209 -12.60 1.54 18.00
C HIS A 209 -13.05 0.50 16.96
N LEU A 210 -12.13 -0.23 16.35
CA LEU A 210 -12.46 -1.29 15.37
C LEU A 210 -13.32 -2.41 15.99
N THR A 211 -13.09 -2.72 17.28
CA THR A 211 -13.92 -3.69 18.01
C THR A 211 -15.32 -3.13 18.25
N ARG A 212 -15.42 -1.86 18.68
CA ARG A 212 -16.72 -1.18 18.89
C ARG A 212 -17.52 -1.06 17.61
N GLU A 213 -16.88 -0.68 16.49
CA GLU A 213 -17.51 -0.62 15.17
C GLU A 213 -18.05 -1.99 14.71
N MET A 214 -17.26 -3.04 14.89
CA MET A 214 -17.71 -4.40 14.57
C MET A 214 -18.91 -4.81 15.41
N GLN A 215 -18.89 -4.59 16.73
CA GLN A 215 -20.00 -4.87 17.63
C GLN A 215 -21.26 -4.10 17.23
N ALA A 216 -21.15 -2.82 16.91
CA ALA A 216 -22.27 -2.00 16.44
C ALA A 216 -22.88 -2.55 15.14
N ARG A 217 -22.05 -2.95 14.17
CA ARG A 217 -22.53 -3.58 12.92
C ARG A 217 -23.25 -4.90 13.17
N MET A 218 -22.74 -5.73 14.08
CA MET A 218 -23.39 -7.01 14.45
C MET A 218 -24.73 -6.77 15.14
N ALA A 219 -24.82 -5.78 16.03
CA ALA A 219 -26.08 -5.43 16.72
C ALA A 219 -27.13 -4.83 15.76
N ALA A 220 -26.69 -4.15 14.69
CA ALA A 220 -27.58 -3.57 13.68
C ALA A 220 -28.03 -4.57 12.59
N ALA A 221 -27.42 -5.76 12.53
CA ALA A 221 -27.79 -6.77 11.53
C ALA A 221 -29.20 -7.34 11.85
N PRO A 222 -30.11 -7.41 10.85
CA PRO A 222 -31.44 -7.98 11.08
C PRO A 222 -31.30 -9.47 11.46
N VAL A 223 -31.96 -9.86 12.54
CA VAL A 223 -32.09 -11.26 12.91
C VAL A 223 -32.85 -11.98 11.78
N LYS A 224 -32.20 -12.86 11.07
CA LYS A 224 -32.89 -13.72 10.08
C LYS A 224 -33.85 -14.64 10.87
N SER A 225 -35.15 -14.32 10.79
CA SER A 225 -36.22 -15.18 11.24
C SER A 225 -36.38 -16.39 10.34
#